data_2a9ab5220214714c0b3a4d6961d24402
#
_entry.id   2a9ab5220214714c0b3a4d6961d24402
#
_cell.length_a   1.000
_cell.length_b   1.000
_cell.length_c   1.000
_cell.angle_alpha   90.00
_cell.angle_beta   90.00
_cell.angle_gamma   90.00
#
_symmetry.space_group_name_H-M   'P 1'
#
loop_
_entity.id
_entity.type
_entity.pdbx_description
1 polymer ?
#
loop_
_entity_poly.entity_id
_entity_poly.type
_entity_poly.pdbx_seq_one_letter_code
_entity_poly.pdbx_strand_id
1 'polypeptide(L)'
;MKKNKIVKFAAALLCAPVLLSSCIEETFPEGGNVTSGQISESPFAMEDIAASIPTILITNYLDMGDHFDFGYPGIFGATDRMVGEVFPVSQNLPGGNQYYDRWQAWLYPDMGGLSATGWTDFFYLNYYQFIYSANEVISIASQSESGGVALGIAKAFRAMCYLDMARMYDPLPAKAPDRPAYESELEAVKGLTVPIVREGATLEQLENNPRATREEMFNFILSDLTDAESLLADYQPASKTMPSQAVVYGLLARTYLWLGGFEETYEGFVTGTEAYKKAAEYARKAINASGCTILTESQWLDPKTGFNTVNNAWMWAMIQTTDTVLNNLLSWAAHMSLEAVYGYGYGAQPGISIFSYERISDTDFRKKSYVTADRSYAAAQPYMSLTEEEFKTVAPYASYKFHTAGGEKSNFTIANVVDIPMMRVEEMYLIEAEATAHYDEATARTLLTSFMAHRDPNYRIPAATTDLVEEIIFQKRIEFWGEGIIYYDMKRLNMSMHNADTGTNAPSGAIISTDGRAPWWNCVIPLGAVQQNIALTNMNNPDPTGTVRSVR
;
A
#
# COMPACT_ATOMS: atom_id res chain seq x y z
N MET A 1 -6.23 -60.42 66.40
CA MET A 1 -5.64 -59.37 65.55
C MET A 1 -6.27 -59.28 64.16
N LYS A 2 -7.57 -59.32 63.96
CA LYS A 2 -8.25 -59.21 62.64
C LYS A 2 -9.45 -58.23 62.58
N LYS A 3 -9.81 -57.59 63.67
CA LYS A 3 -10.94 -56.68 63.74
C LYS A 3 -10.56 -55.20 63.47
N ASN A 4 -9.31 -54.78 63.60
CA ASN A 4 -8.91 -53.37 63.44
C ASN A 4 -8.53 -52.95 62.00
N LYS A 5 -8.46 -53.95 61.06
CA LYS A 5 -8.20 -53.62 59.65
C LYS A 5 -9.46 -53.21 58.85
N ILE A 6 -10.63 -53.71 59.27
CA ILE A 6 -11.91 -53.46 58.61
C ILE A 6 -12.44 -52.03 58.91
N VAL A 7 -12.20 -51.53 60.13
CA VAL A 7 -12.64 -50.18 60.53
C VAL A 7 -11.79 -49.05 59.85
N LYS A 8 -10.51 -49.33 59.52
CA LYS A 8 -9.65 -48.42 58.80
C LYS A 8 -10.03 -48.32 57.30
N PHE A 9 -10.57 -49.39 56.74
CA PHE A 9 -11.00 -49.39 55.33
C PHE A 9 -12.37 -48.74 55.13
N ALA A 10 -13.24 -48.87 56.14
CA ALA A 10 -14.54 -48.19 56.09
C ALA A 10 -14.46 -46.65 56.28
N ALA A 11 -13.48 -46.17 57.08
CA ALA A 11 -13.22 -44.74 57.21
C ALA A 11 -12.59 -44.08 55.96
N ALA A 12 -11.82 -44.85 55.16
CA ALA A 12 -11.27 -44.39 53.91
C ALA A 12 -12.29 -44.33 52.77
N LEU A 13 -13.37 -45.11 52.82
CA LEU A 13 -14.42 -45.08 51.80
C LEU A 13 -15.50 -43.99 52.04
N LEU A 14 -15.59 -43.44 53.25
CA LEU A 14 -16.54 -42.36 53.57
C LEU A 14 -15.99 -40.95 53.32
N CYS A 15 -14.70 -40.79 53.09
CA CYS A 15 -14.05 -39.54 52.72
C CYS A 15 -13.84 -39.38 51.19
N ALA A 16 -14.16 -40.41 50.41
CA ALA A 16 -13.95 -40.37 48.94
C ALA A 16 -14.97 -39.50 48.14
N PRO A 17 -16.19 -39.22 48.59
CA PRO A 17 -17.09 -38.38 47.82
C PRO A 17 -16.90 -36.86 48.03
N VAL A 18 -16.08 -36.42 48.99
CA VAL A 18 -15.88 -34.98 49.26
C VAL A 18 -14.67 -34.41 48.51
N LEU A 19 -13.84 -35.26 47.88
CA LEU A 19 -12.69 -34.84 47.08
C LEU A 19 -12.93 -34.89 45.57
N LEU A 20 -14.14 -35.20 45.12
CA LEU A 20 -14.52 -35.16 43.69
C LEU A 20 -15.32 -33.93 43.28
N SER A 21 -15.42 -32.92 44.14
CA SER A 21 -15.86 -31.56 43.79
C SER A 21 -14.67 -30.62 43.71
N SER A 22 -13.48 -31.10 43.33
CA SER A 22 -12.44 -30.21 42.86
C SER A 22 -12.82 -29.80 41.45
N CYS A 23 -12.93 -28.52 41.27
CA CYS A 23 -12.99 -27.82 40.01
C CYS A 23 -12.43 -28.67 38.87
N ILE A 24 -13.23 -28.91 37.86
CA ILE A 24 -12.70 -29.13 36.53
C ILE A 24 -12.07 -27.79 36.18
N GLU A 25 -10.82 -27.58 36.57
CA GLU A 25 -9.97 -26.66 35.86
C GLU A 25 -9.91 -27.21 34.44
N GLU A 26 -10.44 -26.46 33.49
CA GLU A 26 -10.20 -26.76 32.10
C GLU A 26 -8.71 -26.84 31.92
N THR A 27 -8.18 -28.09 31.84
CA THR A 27 -6.80 -28.33 31.47
C THR A 27 -6.72 -28.01 29.98
N PHE A 28 -6.17 -26.85 29.69
CA PHE A 28 -5.86 -26.48 28.33
C PHE A 28 -4.98 -27.57 27.69
N PRO A 29 -5.20 -27.91 26.42
CA PRO A 29 -4.35 -28.88 25.74
C PRO A 29 -2.90 -28.37 25.77
N GLU A 30 -1.95 -29.17 26.29
CA GLU A 30 -0.51 -28.87 26.29
C GLU A 30 0.10 -28.84 24.87
N GLY A 31 -0.73 -28.56 23.83
CA GLY A 31 -0.36 -28.62 22.43
C GLY A 31 -0.29 -27.26 21.71
N GLY A 32 -0.30 -26.14 22.42
CA GLY A 32 -0.06 -24.82 21.80
C GLY A 32 -1.21 -24.25 20.96
N ASN A 33 -2.32 -24.95 20.82
CA ASN A 33 -3.50 -24.42 20.11
C ASN A 33 -4.47 -23.78 21.11
N VAL A 34 -4.58 -22.46 21.05
CA VAL A 34 -5.54 -21.68 21.85
C VAL A 34 -6.87 -21.66 21.08
N THR A 35 -7.99 -21.88 21.78
CA THR A 35 -9.32 -21.79 21.16
C THR A 35 -9.77 -20.33 21.01
N SER A 36 -10.65 -20.04 20.04
CA SER A 36 -11.21 -18.70 19.85
C SER A 36 -11.88 -18.16 21.12
N GLY A 37 -12.53 -19.03 21.93
CA GLY A 37 -13.12 -18.64 23.21
C GLY A 37 -12.09 -18.23 24.25
N GLN A 38 -10.94 -18.92 24.32
CA GLN A 38 -9.84 -18.55 25.23
C GLN A 38 -9.18 -17.23 24.84
N ILE A 39 -9.07 -16.96 23.54
CA ILE A 39 -8.56 -15.69 23.03
C ILE A 39 -9.51 -14.55 23.41
N SER A 40 -10.82 -14.73 23.22
CA SER A 40 -11.83 -13.69 23.50
C SER A 40 -11.94 -13.31 24.97
N GLU A 41 -11.51 -14.16 25.90
CA GLU A 41 -11.52 -13.91 27.34
C GLU A 41 -10.25 -13.20 27.86
N SER A 42 -9.18 -13.15 27.05
CA SER A 42 -7.88 -12.58 27.45
C SER A 42 -7.61 -11.24 26.76
N PRO A 43 -7.51 -10.11 27.48
CA PRO A 43 -7.13 -8.83 26.87
C PRO A 43 -5.77 -8.86 26.18
N PHE A 44 -4.79 -9.56 26.73
CA PHE A 44 -3.46 -9.72 26.12
C PHE A 44 -3.51 -10.50 24.81
N ALA A 45 -4.31 -11.56 24.76
CA ALA A 45 -4.49 -12.33 23.53
C ALA A 45 -5.20 -11.51 22.44
N MET A 46 -6.06 -10.55 22.80
CA MET A 46 -6.69 -9.65 21.85
C MET A 46 -5.68 -8.69 21.19
N GLU A 47 -4.72 -8.15 21.94
CA GLU A 47 -3.64 -7.34 21.38
C GLU A 47 -2.73 -8.15 20.46
N ASP A 48 -2.34 -9.37 20.89
CA ASP A 48 -1.48 -10.27 20.11
C ASP A 48 -2.14 -10.69 18.78
N ILE A 49 -3.45 -10.98 18.81
CA ILE A 49 -4.16 -11.36 17.58
C ILE A 49 -4.29 -10.17 16.61
N ALA A 50 -4.51 -8.96 17.11
CA ALA A 50 -4.51 -7.76 16.28
C ALA A 50 -3.12 -7.48 15.69
N ALA A 51 -2.03 -7.77 16.43
CA ALA A 51 -0.65 -7.62 15.97
C ALA A 51 -0.27 -8.61 14.84
N SER A 52 -1.04 -9.67 14.63
CA SER A 52 -0.82 -10.61 13.52
C SER A 52 -1.10 -9.97 12.15
N ILE A 53 -2.04 -9.01 12.06
CA ILE A 53 -2.44 -8.37 10.79
C ILE A 53 -1.27 -7.62 10.13
N PRO A 54 -0.57 -6.67 10.78
CA PRO A 54 0.55 -5.99 10.15
C PRO A 54 1.70 -6.94 9.78
N THR A 55 1.86 -8.05 10.49
CA THR A 55 2.88 -9.06 10.17
C THR A 55 2.61 -9.72 8.82
N ILE A 56 1.35 -10.07 8.53
CA ILE A 56 1.00 -10.71 7.26
C ILE A 56 1.25 -9.80 6.05
N LEU A 57 1.18 -8.47 6.20
CA LEU A 57 1.44 -7.53 5.12
C LEU A 57 2.85 -7.66 4.53
N ILE A 58 3.84 -8.09 5.32
CA ILE A 58 5.26 -8.17 4.94
C ILE A 58 5.79 -9.60 4.88
N THR A 59 5.04 -10.59 5.36
CA THR A 59 5.45 -12.01 5.35
C THR A 59 4.62 -12.86 4.40
N ASN A 60 3.58 -12.28 3.78
CA ASN A 60 2.74 -13.01 2.85
C ASN A 60 3.49 -13.23 1.53
N TYR A 61 3.90 -14.46 1.31
CA TYR A 61 4.55 -14.93 0.11
C TYR A 61 3.67 -15.99 -0.53
N LEU A 62 3.13 -15.68 -1.71
CA LEU A 62 2.16 -16.56 -2.40
C LEU A 62 2.83 -17.57 -3.34
N ASP A 63 4.16 -17.55 -3.44
CA ASP A 63 4.94 -18.41 -4.36
C ASP A 63 4.48 -18.30 -5.82
N MET A 64 4.26 -17.05 -6.25
CA MET A 64 3.87 -16.74 -7.63
C MET A 64 4.99 -17.03 -8.65
N GLY A 65 6.17 -17.45 -8.19
CA GLY A 65 7.34 -17.69 -9.02
C GLY A 65 8.08 -16.42 -9.45
N ASP A 66 7.71 -15.26 -8.92
CA ASP A 66 8.29 -13.97 -9.24
C ASP A 66 8.81 -13.23 -8.00
N HIS A 67 9.86 -12.44 -8.17
CA HIS A 67 10.56 -11.77 -7.07
C HIS A 67 9.82 -10.53 -6.53
N PHE A 68 8.74 -10.08 -7.15
CA PHE A 68 7.89 -9.00 -6.63
C PHE A 68 6.90 -9.47 -5.55
N ASP A 69 6.76 -10.77 -5.35
CA ASP A 69 5.83 -11.41 -4.42
C ASP A 69 6.38 -11.34 -2.98
N PHE A 70 6.39 -10.17 -2.39
CA PHE A 70 6.83 -9.92 -1.01
C PHE A 70 5.78 -9.10 -0.22
N GLY A 71 4.50 -9.39 -0.47
CA GLY A 71 3.39 -8.81 0.25
C GLY A 71 3.05 -7.38 -0.17
N TYR A 72 2.49 -6.62 0.75
CA TYR A 72 1.96 -5.28 0.47
C TYR A 72 2.99 -4.29 -0.12
N PRO A 73 4.27 -4.27 0.30
CA PRO A 73 5.26 -3.39 -0.33
C PRO A 73 5.50 -3.69 -1.81
N GLY A 74 5.30 -4.94 -2.25
CA GLY A 74 5.36 -5.31 -3.67
C GLY A 74 4.31 -4.56 -4.50
N ILE A 75 3.12 -4.31 -3.91
CA ILE A 75 2.04 -3.56 -4.57
C ILE A 75 2.45 -2.10 -4.81
N PHE A 76 3.17 -1.44 -3.88
CA PHE A 76 3.63 -0.07 -4.06
C PHE A 76 4.57 0.07 -5.26
N GLY A 77 5.58 -0.81 -5.31
CA GLY A 77 6.50 -0.83 -6.43
C GLY A 77 5.80 -1.09 -7.78
N ALA A 78 4.72 -1.89 -7.74
CA ALA A 78 3.91 -2.20 -8.90
C ALA A 78 3.12 -1.00 -9.41
N THR A 79 2.35 -0.38 -8.55
CA THR A 79 1.44 0.71 -8.91
C THR A 79 2.17 1.93 -9.45
N ASP A 80 3.34 2.30 -8.89
CA ASP A 80 4.14 3.42 -9.42
C ASP A 80 4.76 3.11 -10.80
N ARG A 81 5.05 1.82 -11.09
CA ARG A 81 5.47 1.41 -12.44
C ARG A 81 4.32 1.43 -13.43
N MET A 82 3.11 1.05 -13.02
CA MET A 82 1.93 1.06 -13.88
C MET A 82 1.60 2.45 -14.41
N VAL A 83 1.96 3.50 -13.68
CA VAL A 83 1.75 4.91 -14.08
C VAL A 83 3.01 5.57 -14.64
N GLY A 84 4.11 4.83 -14.76
CA GLY A 84 5.35 5.33 -15.36
C GLY A 84 6.14 6.32 -14.50
N GLU A 85 5.89 6.36 -13.18
CA GLU A 85 6.67 7.20 -12.26
C GLU A 85 8.03 6.58 -11.95
N VAL A 86 8.07 5.26 -11.82
CA VAL A 86 9.27 4.49 -11.55
C VAL A 86 9.56 3.58 -12.74
N PHE A 87 10.72 3.72 -13.35
CA PHE A 87 11.19 2.83 -14.40
C PHE A 87 12.72 2.63 -14.29
N PRO A 88 13.27 1.54 -14.87
CA PRO A 88 14.70 1.33 -14.87
C PRO A 88 15.39 2.35 -15.77
N VAL A 89 16.44 3.02 -15.27
CA VAL A 89 17.24 3.97 -16.08
C VAL A 89 18.57 3.39 -16.55
N SER A 90 18.97 2.21 -16.04
CA SER A 90 20.18 1.52 -16.51
C SER A 90 20.01 1.01 -17.93
N GLN A 91 20.94 1.37 -18.82
CA GLN A 91 21.00 0.88 -20.21
C GLN A 91 21.83 -0.41 -20.33
N ASN A 92 22.61 -0.75 -19.32
CA ASN A 92 23.58 -1.84 -19.34
C ASN A 92 23.34 -2.81 -18.18
N LEU A 93 22.36 -3.70 -18.31
CA LEU A 93 22.17 -4.74 -17.31
C LEU A 93 23.18 -5.88 -17.48
N PRO A 94 23.92 -6.23 -16.42
CA PRO A 94 24.64 -7.50 -16.38
C PRO A 94 23.66 -8.66 -16.44
N GLY A 95 23.78 -9.55 -17.43
CA GLY A 95 22.96 -10.75 -17.55
C GLY A 95 21.88 -10.76 -18.63
N GLY A 96 21.81 -9.69 -19.45
CA GLY A 96 20.88 -9.62 -20.60
C GLY A 96 19.43 -9.36 -20.23
N ASN A 97 18.60 -9.28 -21.25
CA ASN A 97 17.20 -8.83 -21.20
C ASN A 97 16.24 -9.64 -20.31
N GLN A 98 16.62 -10.81 -19.81
CA GLN A 98 15.69 -11.69 -19.07
C GLN A 98 15.07 -11.07 -17.83
N TYR A 99 15.79 -10.19 -17.14
CA TYR A 99 15.23 -9.46 -16.00
C TYR A 99 14.47 -8.21 -16.43
N TYR A 100 14.80 -7.64 -17.60
CA TYR A 100 14.09 -6.50 -18.18
C TYR A 100 12.75 -6.87 -18.77
N ASP A 101 12.63 -8.01 -19.43
CA ASP A 101 11.37 -8.46 -19.98
C ASP A 101 10.31 -8.65 -18.88
N ARG A 102 10.74 -9.04 -17.67
CA ARG A 102 9.87 -9.06 -16.49
C ARG A 102 9.45 -7.66 -16.05
N TRP A 103 10.36 -6.67 -16.06
CA TRP A 103 10.03 -5.28 -15.76
C TRP A 103 9.13 -4.65 -16.83
N GLN A 104 9.28 -5.02 -18.08
CA GLN A 104 8.37 -4.65 -19.15
C GLN A 104 7.00 -5.29 -18.98
N ALA A 105 6.94 -6.55 -18.60
CA ALA A 105 5.70 -7.25 -18.24
C ALA A 105 5.00 -6.62 -17.02
N TRP A 106 5.71 -5.83 -16.22
CA TRP A 106 5.12 -5.10 -15.10
C TRP A 106 4.44 -3.80 -15.51
N LEU A 107 4.83 -3.21 -16.62
CA LEU A 107 4.08 -2.12 -17.28
C LEU A 107 2.86 -2.65 -18.02
N TYR A 108 2.93 -3.91 -18.47
CA TYR A 108 1.86 -4.61 -19.18
C TYR A 108 1.46 -5.84 -18.38
N PRO A 109 0.79 -5.68 -17.25
CA PRO A 109 0.29 -6.88 -16.60
C PRO A 109 -0.55 -7.63 -17.63
N ASP A 110 -0.19 -8.89 -17.89
CA ASP A 110 -1.04 -9.82 -18.62
C ASP A 110 -2.27 -10.09 -17.76
N MET A 111 -3.19 -9.14 -17.84
CA MET A 111 -4.32 -9.05 -16.93
C MET A 111 -5.37 -10.11 -17.20
N GLY A 112 -5.35 -10.70 -18.40
CA GLY A 112 -6.23 -11.80 -18.80
C GLY A 112 -5.51 -13.12 -18.92
N GLY A 113 -4.19 -13.17 -18.66
CA GLY A 113 -3.37 -14.35 -18.87
C GLY A 113 -3.82 -15.56 -18.09
N LEU A 114 -3.80 -16.70 -18.78
CA LEU A 114 -4.06 -18.03 -18.19
C LEU A 114 -2.90 -18.50 -17.29
N SER A 115 -1.79 -17.76 -17.24
CA SER A 115 -0.65 -18.12 -16.41
C SER A 115 -0.78 -17.45 -15.05
N ALA A 116 -0.72 -18.24 -13.99
CA ALA A 116 -0.77 -17.84 -12.60
C ALA A 116 0.47 -17.03 -12.13
N THR A 117 1.11 -16.25 -13.00
CA THR A 117 2.38 -15.58 -12.74
C THR A 117 2.32 -14.06 -12.96
N GLY A 118 1.13 -13.50 -13.05
CA GLY A 118 0.93 -12.08 -13.33
C GLY A 118 0.61 -11.25 -12.08
N TRP A 119 0.77 -9.94 -12.21
CA TRP A 119 0.37 -8.98 -11.18
C TRP A 119 -1.11 -9.05 -10.82
N THR A 120 -1.95 -9.51 -11.74
CA THR A 120 -3.38 -9.70 -11.55
C THR A 120 -3.65 -10.67 -10.40
N ASP A 121 -3.02 -11.85 -10.42
CA ASP A 121 -3.13 -12.82 -9.34
C ASP A 121 -2.51 -12.26 -8.04
N PHE A 122 -1.32 -11.66 -8.15
CA PHE A 122 -0.61 -11.08 -7.02
C PHE A 122 -1.46 -10.06 -6.26
N PHE A 123 -2.03 -9.05 -6.95
CA PHE A 123 -2.88 -8.04 -6.30
C PHE A 123 -4.11 -8.67 -5.66
N TYR A 124 -4.85 -9.45 -6.42
CA TYR A 124 -6.12 -9.99 -5.97
C TYR A 124 -5.95 -10.93 -4.77
N LEU A 125 -5.01 -11.87 -4.87
CA LEU A 125 -4.80 -12.86 -3.83
C LEU A 125 -4.22 -12.24 -2.54
N ASN A 126 -3.23 -11.34 -2.64
CA ASN A 126 -2.69 -10.67 -1.45
C ASN A 126 -3.75 -9.88 -0.71
N TYR A 127 -4.54 -9.05 -1.40
CA TYR A 127 -5.59 -8.29 -0.72
C TYR A 127 -6.62 -9.17 -0.03
N TYR A 128 -7.06 -10.27 -0.66
CA TYR A 128 -8.00 -11.17 -0.01
C TYR A 128 -7.39 -11.97 1.14
N GLN A 129 -6.08 -12.26 1.11
CA GLN A 129 -5.38 -12.82 2.28
C GLN A 129 -5.34 -11.82 3.45
N PHE A 130 -5.07 -10.55 3.17
CA PHE A 130 -5.10 -9.50 4.19
C PHE A 130 -6.51 -9.30 4.76
N ILE A 131 -7.53 -9.29 3.89
CA ILE A 131 -8.95 -9.20 4.29
C ILE A 131 -9.35 -10.41 5.13
N TYR A 132 -8.92 -11.61 4.73
CA TYR A 132 -9.17 -12.82 5.51
C TYR A 132 -8.59 -12.71 6.93
N SER A 133 -7.34 -12.30 7.05
CA SER A 133 -6.72 -12.08 8.36
C SER A 133 -7.48 -11.05 9.21
N ALA A 134 -7.91 -9.94 8.61
CA ALA A 134 -8.71 -8.93 9.31
C ALA A 134 -10.09 -9.49 9.73
N ASN A 135 -10.75 -10.28 8.88
CA ASN A 135 -12.04 -10.90 9.17
C ASN A 135 -11.96 -11.90 10.33
N GLU A 136 -10.87 -12.70 10.43
CA GLU A 136 -10.66 -13.59 11.57
C GLU A 136 -10.56 -12.82 12.89
N VAL A 137 -9.80 -11.70 12.89
CA VAL A 137 -9.71 -10.84 14.08
C VAL A 137 -11.08 -10.21 14.41
N ILE A 138 -11.82 -9.71 13.41
CA ILE A 138 -13.16 -9.16 13.60
C ILE A 138 -14.11 -10.19 14.20
N SER A 139 -14.07 -11.43 13.68
CA SER A 139 -14.93 -12.53 14.17
C SER A 139 -14.70 -12.83 15.65
N ILE A 140 -13.43 -12.82 16.10
CA ILE A 140 -13.08 -13.09 17.49
C ILE A 140 -13.34 -11.87 18.38
N ALA A 141 -12.87 -10.68 17.97
CA ALA A 141 -12.93 -9.46 18.76
C ALA A 141 -14.36 -8.98 18.99
N SER A 142 -15.27 -9.19 18.04
CA SER A 142 -16.70 -8.83 18.19
C SER A 142 -17.43 -9.66 19.24
N GLN A 143 -16.88 -10.80 19.67
CA GLN A 143 -17.44 -11.66 20.71
C GLN A 143 -16.87 -11.37 22.11
N SER A 144 -15.89 -10.44 22.21
CA SER A 144 -15.18 -10.12 23.45
C SER A 144 -15.59 -8.75 23.99
N GLU A 145 -15.87 -8.65 25.30
CA GLU A 145 -16.10 -7.35 25.95
C GLU A 145 -14.86 -6.44 25.90
N SER A 146 -13.65 -7.02 25.86
CA SER A 146 -12.37 -6.31 25.76
C SER A 146 -11.87 -6.14 24.31
N GLY A 147 -12.61 -6.63 23.33
CA GLY A 147 -12.19 -6.69 21.93
C GLY A 147 -12.24 -5.37 21.16
N GLY A 148 -12.72 -4.27 21.75
CA GLY A 148 -12.99 -3.03 21.05
C GLY A 148 -11.81 -2.47 20.26
N VAL A 149 -10.60 -2.41 20.85
CA VAL A 149 -9.39 -1.94 20.18
C VAL A 149 -9.00 -2.86 19.02
N ALA A 150 -8.95 -4.18 19.25
CA ALA A 150 -8.62 -5.16 18.22
C ALA A 150 -9.62 -5.12 17.05
N LEU A 151 -10.90 -4.95 17.34
CA LEU A 151 -11.96 -4.76 16.36
C LEU A 151 -11.73 -3.49 15.52
N GLY A 152 -11.40 -2.37 16.17
CA GLY A 152 -11.08 -1.11 15.49
C GLY A 152 -9.86 -1.21 14.58
N ILE A 153 -8.79 -1.87 15.05
CA ILE A 153 -7.59 -2.14 14.25
C ILE A 153 -7.93 -2.98 13.02
N ALA A 154 -8.61 -4.11 13.20
CA ALA A 154 -8.94 -5.02 12.11
C ALA A 154 -9.87 -4.38 11.07
N LYS A 155 -10.85 -3.57 11.51
CA LYS A 155 -11.72 -2.78 10.61
C LYS A 155 -10.93 -1.74 9.83
N ALA A 156 -9.96 -1.04 10.44
CA ALA A 156 -9.11 -0.09 9.75
C ALA A 156 -8.26 -0.77 8.65
N PHE A 157 -7.68 -1.94 8.93
CA PHE A 157 -6.95 -2.72 7.93
C PHE A 157 -7.85 -3.24 6.81
N ARG A 158 -9.04 -3.78 7.15
CA ARG A 158 -10.00 -4.25 6.14
C ARG A 158 -10.47 -3.12 5.23
N ALA A 159 -10.78 -1.97 5.80
CA ALA A 159 -11.16 -0.77 5.06
C ALA A 159 -10.04 -0.28 4.14
N MET A 160 -8.78 -0.29 4.60
CA MET A 160 -7.62 0.01 3.74
C MET A 160 -7.56 -0.90 2.52
N CYS A 161 -7.67 -2.22 2.74
CA CYS A 161 -7.62 -3.20 1.65
C CYS A 161 -8.76 -2.99 0.64
N TYR A 162 -9.98 -2.82 1.11
CA TYR A 162 -11.11 -2.56 0.21
C TYR A 162 -11.07 -1.20 -0.46
N LEU A 163 -10.51 -0.18 0.18
CA LEU A 163 -10.29 1.12 -0.45
C LEU A 163 -9.30 1.01 -1.61
N ASP A 164 -8.19 0.30 -1.43
CA ASP A 164 -7.22 0.08 -2.49
C ASP A 164 -7.84 -0.74 -3.64
N MET A 165 -8.49 -1.86 -3.32
CA MET A 165 -9.16 -2.68 -4.32
C MET A 165 -10.28 -1.92 -5.05
N ALA A 166 -11.10 -1.15 -4.35
CA ALA A 166 -12.14 -0.34 -4.99
C ALA A 166 -11.51 0.62 -6.02
N ARG A 167 -10.45 1.33 -5.64
CA ARG A 167 -9.74 2.25 -6.54
C ARG A 167 -9.04 1.55 -7.71
N MET A 168 -8.56 0.33 -7.53
CA MET A 168 -7.91 -0.46 -8.57
C MET A 168 -8.92 -1.10 -9.55
N TYR A 169 -10.00 -1.69 -9.04
CA TYR A 169 -10.93 -2.54 -9.81
C TYR A 169 -12.20 -1.82 -10.28
N ASP A 170 -12.61 -0.70 -9.67
CA ASP A 170 -13.69 0.13 -10.21
C ASP A 170 -13.25 0.71 -11.56
N PRO A 171 -13.90 0.31 -12.68
CA PRO A 171 -13.47 0.75 -13.99
C PRO A 171 -13.87 2.20 -14.22
N LEU A 172 -12.87 3.03 -14.46
CA LEU A 172 -13.07 4.40 -14.89
C LEU A 172 -12.83 4.54 -16.39
N PRO A 173 -13.50 5.48 -17.09
CA PRO A 173 -13.35 5.66 -18.53
C PRO A 173 -11.88 5.74 -18.96
N ALA A 174 -11.48 4.95 -19.95
CA ALA A 174 -10.14 4.92 -20.52
C ALA A 174 -10.21 4.63 -22.01
N LYS A 175 -9.36 5.29 -22.79
CA LYS A 175 -9.32 5.13 -24.25
C LYS A 175 -8.40 3.98 -24.65
N ALA A 176 -8.88 3.13 -25.55
CA ALA A 176 -8.11 2.06 -26.17
C ALA A 176 -8.26 2.11 -27.71
N PRO A 177 -7.54 3.02 -28.40
CA PRO A 177 -7.74 3.26 -29.84
C PRO A 177 -7.60 2.01 -30.71
N ASP A 178 -6.81 1.03 -30.29
CA ASP A 178 -6.56 -0.22 -31.00
C ASP A 178 -7.54 -1.33 -30.67
N ARG A 179 -8.46 -1.08 -29.74
CA ARG A 179 -9.49 -2.03 -29.33
C ARG A 179 -10.85 -1.34 -29.22
N PRO A 180 -11.56 -1.10 -30.32
CA PRO A 180 -12.81 -0.31 -30.36
C PRO A 180 -13.90 -0.82 -29.40
N ALA A 181 -13.93 -2.12 -29.10
CA ALA A 181 -14.91 -2.69 -28.16
C ALA A 181 -14.62 -2.39 -26.68
N TYR A 182 -13.39 -1.98 -26.36
CA TYR A 182 -12.94 -1.81 -24.97
C TYR A 182 -13.82 -0.83 -24.17
N GLU A 183 -14.12 0.33 -24.76
CA GLU A 183 -14.91 1.36 -24.07
C GLU A 183 -16.34 0.90 -23.79
N SER A 184 -16.98 0.16 -24.73
CA SER A 184 -18.33 -0.38 -24.53
C SER A 184 -18.36 -1.54 -23.53
N GLU A 185 -17.34 -2.38 -23.51
CA GLU A 185 -17.17 -3.44 -22.51
C GLU A 185 -16.95 -2.84 -21.11
N LEU A 186 -16.16 -1.76 -21.03
CA LEU A 186 -15.90 -1.05 -19.78
C LEU A 186 -17.17 -0.41 -19.20
N GLU A 187 -17.99 0.22 -20.05
CA GLU A 187 -19.26 0.83 -19.64
C GLU A 187 -20.25 -0.23 -19.10
N ALA A 188 -20.22 -1.45 -19.62
CA ALA A 188 -21.09 -2.54 -19.17
C ALA A 188 -20.84 -2.99 -17.71
N VAL A 189 -19.65 -2.71 -17.17
CA VAL A 189 -19.25 -3.06 -15.79
C VAL A 189 -18.93 -1.82 -14.94
N LYS A 190 -19.32 -0.63 -15.42
CA LYS A 190 -19.11 0.63 -14.73
C LYS A 190 -19.67 0.62 -13.31
N GLY A 191 -18.87 1.11 -12.36
CA GLY A 191 -19.26 1.20 -10.95
C GLY A 191 -19.27 -0.13 -10.21
N LEU A 192 -18.75 -1.21 -10.81
CA LEU A 192 -18.54 -2.48 -10.12
C LEU A 192 -17.10 -2.54 -9.58
N THR A 193 -16.98 -2.83 -8.27
CA THR A 193 -15.69 -2.94 -7.59
C THR A 193 -15.22 -4.41 -7.52
N VAL A 194 -15.08 -4.97 -6.35
CA VAL A 194 -14.75 -6.39 -6.11
C VAL A 194 -15.79 -6.99 -5.15
N PRO A 195 -15.90 -8.32 -5.05
CA PRO A 195 -16.76 -8.95 -4.04
C PRO A 195 -16.42 -8.52 -2.61
N ILE A 196 -17.42 -8.22 -1.80
CA ILE A 196 -17.22 -8.01 -0.36
C ILE A 196 -17.29 -9.37 0.34
N VAL A 197 -16.20 -9.76 0.99
CA VAL A 197 -16.11 -10.94 1.85
C VAL A 197 -16.19 -10.49 3.30
N ARG A 198 -17.25 -10.91 3.98
CA ARG A 198 -17.46 -10.60 5.41
C ARG A 198 -16.89 -11.73 6.29
N GLU A 199 -16.70 -11.40 7.55
CA GLU A 199 -16.41 -12.40 8.58
C GLU A 199 -17.46 -13.50 8.61
N GLY A 200 -17.05 -14.75 8.79
CA GLY A 200 -17.93 -15.92 8.87
C GLY A 200 -18.64 -16.29 7.56
N ALA A 201 -18.21 -15.74 6.41
CA ALA A 201 -18.76 -16.13 5.11
C ALA A 201 -18.57 -17.62 4.84
N THR A 202 -19.66 -18.30 4.45
CA THR A 202 -19.63 -19.72 4.08
C THR A 202 -19.06 -19.94 2.68
N LEU A 203 -18.61 -21.16 2.38
CA LEU A 203 -18.10 -21.51 1.06
C LEU A 203 -19.15 -21.23 -0.04
N GLU A 204 -20.42 -21.60 0.19
CA GLU A 204 -21.54 -21.34 -0.73
C GLU A 204 -21.70 -19.83 -1.03
N GLN A 205 -21.54 -18.97 -0.01
CA GLN A 205 -21.57 -17.53 -0.19
C GLN A 205 -20.37 -17.01 -0.99
N LEU A 206 -19.19 -17.60 -0.82
CA LEU A 206 -17.99 -17.22 -1.55
C LEU A 206 -18.04 -17.65 -3.01
N GLU A 207 -18.57 -18.85 -3.31
CA GLU A 207 -18.74 -19.38 -4.67
C GLU A 207 -19.78 -18.62 -5.50
N ASN A 208 -20.65 -17.82 -4.85
CA ASN A 208 -21.68 -17.02 -5.50
C ASN A 208 -21.72 -15.58 -4.95
N ASN A 209 -20.57 -14.92 -4.90
CA ASN A 209 -20.40 -13.57 -4.37
C ASN A 209 -20.16 -12.57 -5.53
N PRO A 210 -21.16 -11.78 -5.95
CA PRO A 210 -20.99 -10.85 -7.06
C PRO A 210 -20.05 -9.70 -6.69
N ARG A 211 -19.59 -8.98 -7.71
CA ARG A 211 -18.92 -7.70 -7.52
C ARG A 211 -19.88 -6.73 -6.84
N ALA A 212 -19.40 -6.08 -5.78
CA ALA A 212 -20.15 -5.01 -5.12
C ALA A 212 -20.19 -3.77 -6.03
N THR A 213 -21.31 -3.09 -6.02
CA THR A 213 -21.42 -1.76 -6.63
C THR A 213 -20.54 -0.75 -5.89
N ARG A 214 -20.23 0.37 -6.53
CA ARG A 214 -19.52 1.48 -5.89
C ARG A 214 -20.22 1.93 -4.61
N GLU A 215 -21.56 2.02 -4.64
CA GLU A 215 -22.35 2.41 -3.49
C GLU A 215 -22.21 1.41 -2.33
N GLU A 216 -22.39 0.12 -2.58
CA GLU A 216 -22.23 -0.91 -1.55
C GLU A 216 -20.82 -0.94 -0.96
N MET A 217 -19.80 -0.83 -1.80
CA MET A 217 -18.39 -0.88 -1.39
C MET A 217 -18.02 0.32 -0.53
N PHE A 218 -18.34 1.56 -0.96
CA PHE A 218 -17.96 2.74 -0.18
C PHE A 218 -18.80 2.90 1.09
N ASN A 219 -20.06 2.46 1.12
CA ASN A 219 -20.81 2.35 2.36
C ASN A 219 -20.15 1.34 3.33
N PHE A 220 -19.66 0.21 2.83
CA PHE A 220 -18.95 -0.77 3.64
C PHE A 220 -17.63 -0.21 4.21
N ILE A 221 -16.80 0.40 3.37
CA ILE A 221 -15.53 1.03 3.77
C ILE A 221 -15.77 2.12 4.82
N LEU A 222 -16.72 3.02 4.58
CA LEU A 222 -17.03 4.11 5.49
C LEU A 222 -17.65 3.62 6.82
N SER A 223 -18.41 2.53 6.80
CA SER A 223 -18.88 1.89 8.03
C SER A 223 -17.73 1.36 8.87
N ASP A 224 -16.78 0.62 8.27
CA ASP A 224 -15.62 0.12 8.99
C ASP A 224 -14.74 1.25 9.52
N LEU A 225 -14.53 2.32 8.75
CA LEU A 225 -13.72 3.47 9.18
C LEU A 225 -14.42 4.28 10.29
N THR A 226 -15.75 4.42 10.26
CA THR A 226 -16.51 5.11 11.31
C THR A 226 -16.47 4.33 12.63
N ASP A 227 -16.59 3.02 12.55
CA ASP A 227 -16.45 2.16 13.72
C ASP A 227 -15.02 2.24 14.28
N ALA A 228 -14.00 2.15 13.40
CA ALA A 228 -12.59 2.26 13.79
C ALA A 228 -12.27 3.64 14.40
N GLU A 229 -12.82 4.75 13.85
CA GLU A 229 -12.68 6.09 14.41
C GLU A 229 -13.12 6.14 15.86
N SER A 230 -14.27 5.52 16.17
CA SER A 230 -14.85 5.49 17.51
C SER A 230 -14.08 4.54 18.44
N LEU A 231 -13.75 3.33 17.97
CA LEU A 231 -13.11 2.28 18.76
C LEU A 231 -11.64 2.60 19.10
N LEU A 232 -10.96 3.40 18.28
CA LEU A 232 -9.56 3.80 18.47
C LEU A 232 -9.40 5.22 19.04
N ALA A 233 -10.47 5.86 19.52
CA ALA A 233 -10.44 7.24 19.99
C ALA A 233 -9.39 7.51 21.09
N ASP A 234 -9.27 6.58 22.04
CA ASP A 234 -8.32 6.68 23.16
C ASP A 234 -7.10 5.74 22.98
N TYR A 235 -7.01 5.04 21.84
CA TYR A 235 -5.94 4.09 21.61
C TYR A 235 -4.64 4.77 21.19
N GLN A 236 -3.57 4.47 21.93
CA GLN A 236 -2.21 4.92 21.63
C GLN A 236 -1.35 3.71 21.26
N PRO A 237 -1.10 3.45 19.97
CA PRO A 237 -0.32 2.30 19.57
C PRO A 237 1.14 2.39 20.07
N ALA A 238 1.65 1.28 20.60
CA ALA A 238 3.06 1.18 21.00
C ALA A 238 4.02 1.17 19.81
N SER A 239 3.52 0.83 18.62
CA SER A 239 4.29 0.77 17.38
C SER A 239 3.53 1.42 16.23
N LYS A 240 4.27 2.00 15.28
CA LYS A 240 3.72 2.53 14.01
C LYS A 240 3.16 1.44 13.08
N THR A 241 3.27 0.17 13.42
CA THR A 241 2.63 -0.93 12.67
C THR A 241 1.11 -0.97 12.90
N MET A 242 0.63 -0.43 14.00
CA MET A 242 -0.79 -0.39 14.34
C MET A 242 -1.42 0.93 13.96
N PRO A 243 -2.63 0.93 13.38
CA PRO A 243 -3.34 2.15 13.07
C PRO A 243 -3.81 2.85 14.35
N SER A 244 -3.47 4.13 14.49
CA SER A 244 -4.06 5.04 15.48
C SER A 244 -5.32 5.68 14.92
N GLN A 245 -6.07 6.43 15.73
CA GLN A 245 -7.18 7.26 15.26
C GLN A 245 -6.72 8.24 14.17
N ALA A 246 -5.51 8.80 14.27
CA ALA A 246 -4.96 9.68 13.24
C ALA A 246 -4.79 8.97 11.88
N VAL A 247 -4.41 7.69 11.89
CA VAL A 247 -4.35 6.86 10.67
C VAL A 247 -5.75 6.63 10.10
N VAL A 248 -6.75 6.39 10.94
CA VAL A 248 -8.15 6.27 10.48
C VAL A 248 -8.62 7.56 9.82
N TYR A 249 -8.30 8.73 10.38
CA TYR A 249 -8.56 10.02 9.72
C TYR A 249 -7.86 10.12 8.35
N GLY A 250 -6.62 9.65 8.24
CA GLY A 250 -5.90 9.60 6.97
C GLY A 250 -6.58 8.68 5.94
N LEU A 251 -7.10 7.52 6.36
CA LEU A 251 -7.86 6.62 5.48
C LEU A 251 -9.20 7.25 5.04
N LEU A 252 -9.89 7.97 5.94
CA LEU A 252 -11.07 8.75 5.60
C LEU A 252 -10.75 9.88 4.61
N ALA A 253 -9.61 10.56 4.80
CA ALA A 253 -9.14 11.59 3.86
C ALA A 253 -8.88 11.01 2.47
N ARG A 254 -8.18 9.87 2.36
CA ARG A 254 -7.99 9.13 1.10
C ARG A 254 -9.31 8.72 0.46
N THR A 255 -10.26 8.21 1.27
CA THR A 255 -11.58 7.77 0.80
C THR A 255 -12.37 8.94 0.21
N TYR A 256 -12.49 10.04 0.94
CA TYR A 256 -13.24 11.20 0.46
C TYR A 256 -12.54 11.93 -0.69
N LEU A 257 -11.19 11.93 -0.75
CA LEU A 257 -10.47 12.44 -1.91
C LEU A 257 -10.81 11.66 -3.18
N TRP A 258 -10.91 10.34 -3.09
CA TRP A 258 -11.35 9.50 -4.21
C TRP A 258 -12.80 9.78 -4.59
N LEU A 259 -13.71 9.86 -3.61
CA LEU A 259 -15.13 10.16 -3.83
C LEU A 259 -15.37 11.56 -4.41
N GLY A 260 -14.46 12.50 -4.17
CA GLY A 260 -14.47 13.81 -4.79
C GLY A 260 -14.38 13.79 -6.33
N GLY A 261 -13.78 12.74 -6.89
CA GLY A 261 -13.68 12.55 -8.34
C GLY A 261 -14.97 12.11 -9.05
N PHE A 262 -16.07 11.90 -8.33
CA PHE A 262 -17.36 11.48 -8.90
C PHE A 262 -18.39 12.60 -8.84
N GLU A 263 -19.18 12.71 -9.91
CA GLU A 263 -20.32 13.64 -10.00
C GLU A 263 -21.65 12.95 -9.64
N GLU A 264 -21.69 11.63 -9.73
CA GLU A 264 -22.87 10.83 -9.42
C GLU A 264 -23.21 10.91 -7.91
N THR A 265 -24.50 10.93 -7.60
CA THR A 265 -25.02 10.93 -6.23
C THR A 265 -25.30 9.50 -5.78
N TYR A 266 -24.89 9.16 -4.56
CA TYR A 266 -25.08 7.86 -3.93
C TYR A 266 -25.81 8.04 -2.59
N GLU A 267 -26.49 6.96 -2.14
CA GLU A 267 -27.06 6.93 -0.81
C GLU A 267 -25.96 6.57 0.22
N GLY A 268 -25.94 7.28 1.33
CA GLY A 268 -25.04 6.99 2.46
C GLY A 268 -23.73 7.77 2.49
N PHE A 269 -23.28 8.35 1.36
CA PHE A 269 -22.07 9.17 1.32
C PHE A 269 -22.13 10.32 0.30
N VAL A 270 -21.23 11.29 0.45
CA VAL A 270 -21.13 12.45 -0.42
C VAL A 270 -20.05 12.24 -1.49
N THR A 271 -20.22 12.91 -2.63
CA THR A 271 -19.30 12.93 -3.77
C THR A 271 -18.99 14.36 -4.20
N GLY A 272 -18.13 14.55 -5.20
CA GLY A 272 -17.79 15.84 -5.76
C GLY A 272 -17.27 16.83 -4.71
N THR A 273 -17.70 18.07 -4.80
CA THR A 273 -17.23 19.16 -3.93
C THR A 273 -17.41 18.87 -2.43
N GLU A 274 -18.50 18.24 -2.02
CA GLU A 274 -18.74 17.94 -0.60
C GLU A 274 -17.80 16.84 -0.10
N ALA A 275 -17.44 15.88 -0.95
CA ALA A 275 -16.43 14.89 -0.61
C ALA A 275 -15.02 15.52 -0.51
N TYR A 276 -14.67 16.44 -1.41
CA TYR A 276 -13.41 17.19 -1.28
C TYR A 276 -13.33 18.00 0.00
N LYS A 277 -14.42 18.64 0.44
CA LYS A 277 -14.46 19.32 1.75
C LYS A 277 -14.20 18.35 2.92
N LYS A 278 -14.82 17.16 2.88
CA LYS A 278 -14.55 16.12 3.88
C LYS A 278 -13.12 15.59 3.82
N ALA A 279 -12.56 15.42 2.64
CA ALA A 279 -11.16 15.01 2.49
C ALA A 279 -10.21 16.02 3.16
N ALA A 280 -10.40 17.31 2.92
CA ALA A 280 -9.61 18.37 3.56
C ALA A 280 -9.81 18.39 5.09
N GLU A 281 -11.05 18.23 5.57
CA GLU A 281 -11.36 18.17 7.00
C GLU A 281 -10.65 16.99 7.68
N TYR A 282 -10.76 15.78 7.13
CA TYR A 282 -10.13 14.59 7.70
C TYR A 282 -8.60 14.61 7.60
N ALA A 283 -8.05 15.15 6.52
CA ALA A 283 -6.61 15.38 6.41
C ALA A 283 -6.11 16.32 7.51
N ARG A 284 -6.82 17.41 7.80
CA ARG A 284 -6.50 18.33 8.90
C ARG A 284 -6.65 17.65 10.28
N LYS A 285 -7.69 16.83 10.49
CA LYS A 285 -7.83 16.02 11.71
C LYS A 285 -6.64 15.07 11.88
N ALA A 286 -6.23 14.39 10.81
CA ALA A 286 -5.09 13.47 10.81
C ALA A 286 -3.79 14.17 11.20
N ILE A 287 -3.50 15.35 10.61
CA ILE A 287 -2.34 16.17 10.95
C ILE A 287 -2.35 16.50 12.44
N ASN A 288 -3.46 17.02 12.96
CA ASN A 288 -3.56 17.50 14.33
C ASN A 288 -3.46 16.35 15.35
N ALA A 289 -4.03 15.18 15.05
CA ALA A 289 -4.07 14.04 15.96
C ALA A 289 -2.80 13.17 15.92
N SER A 290 -2.01 13.23 14.83
CA SER A 290 -0.88 12.33 14.63
C SER A 290 0.32 12.64 15.54
N GLY A 291 0.49 13.90 15.94
CA GLY A 291 1.73 14.39 16.57
C GLY A 291 2.96 14.30 15.65
N CYS A 292 2.77 13.99 14.38
CA CYS A 292 3.84 13.85 13.39
C CYS A 292 4.31 15.23 12.88
N THR A 293 5.54 15.27 12.38
CA THR A 293 6.16 16.47 11.81
C THR A 293 6.71 16.18 10.42
N ILE A 294 6.67 17.17 9.55
CA ILE A 294 7.21 17.07 8.19
C ILE A 294 8.72 16.78 8.25
N LEU A 295 9.23 15.85 7.42
CA LEU A 295 10.66 15.54 7.31
C LEU A 295 11.47 16.78 6.94
N THR A 296 12.56 17.01 7.66
CA THR A 296 13.57 18.00 7.29
C THR A 296 14.46 17.47 6.16
N GLU A 297 15.21 18.38 5.50
CA GLU A 297 16.21 17.98 4.50
C GLU A 297 17.19 16.93 5.03
N SER A 298 17.73 17.15 6.25
CA SER A 298 18.68 16.22 6.85
C SER A 298 18.10 14.84 7.18
N GLN A 299 16.83 14.75 7.53
CA GLN A 299 16.15 13.47 7.75
C GLN A 299 15.82 12.76 6.44
N TRP A 300 15.42 13.52 5.42
CA TRP A 300 15.12 12.98 4.10
C TRP A 300 16.37 12.40 3.42
N LEU A 301 17.49 13.12 3.47
CA LEU A 301 18.74 12.82 2.77
C LEU A 301 19.74 12.02 3.61
N ASP A 302 19.36 11.52 4.79
CA ASP A 302 20.25 10.71 5.61
C ASP A 302 20.51 9.35 4.96
N PRO A 303 21.77 9.02 4.57
CA PRO A 303 22.09 7.80 3.85
C PRO A 303 21.96 6.53 4.69
N LYS A 304 21.67 6.64 5.99
CA LYS A 304 21.57 5.48 6.90
C LYS A 304 20.17 5.25 7.44
N THR A 305 19.38 6.32 7.58
CA THR A 305 18.06 6.25 8.19
C THR A 305 16.94 6.86 7.35
N GLY A 306 17.28 7.58 6.28
CA GLY A 306 16.29 8.13 5.35
C GLY A 306 15.52 7.04 4.61
N PHE A 307 14.20 7.02 4.70
CA PHE A 307 13.27 6.07 4.06
C PHE A 307 13.62 4.58 4.24
N ASN A 308 14.26 4.22 5.34
CA ASN A 308 14.52 2.84 5.72
C ASN A 308 14.31 2.58 7.21
N THR A 309 14.00 3.63 7.97
CA THR A 309 13.76 3.55 9.41
C THR A 309 12.59 4.45 9.79
N VAL A 310 11.69 3.96 10.64
CA VAL A 310 10.57 4.74 11.20
C VAL A 310 11.06 6.06 11.79
N ASN A 311 10.35 7.13 11.47
CA ASN A 311 10.67 8.48 11.91
C ASN A 311 9.41 9.28 12.30
N ASN A 312 9.59 10.54 12.67
CA ASN A 312 8.51 11.39 13.17
C ASN A 312 7.49 11.83 12.10
N ALA A 313 7.76 11.63 10.82
CA ALA A 313 6.79 11.96 9.76
C ALA A 313 5.84 10.81 9.45
N TRP A 314 6.24 9.59 9.78
CA TRP A 314 5.44 8.42 9.44
C TRP A 314 4.32 8.23 10.46
N MET A 315 3.10 8.27 10.00
CA MET A 315 1.90 8.00 10.80
C MET A 315 1.68 6.50 10.94
N TRP A 316 1.99 5.74 9.89
CA TRP A 316 1.80 4.30 9.77
C TRP A 316 2.92 3.68 8.96
N ALA A 317 3.40 2.49 9.35
CA ALA A 317 4.55 1.86 8.72
C ALA A 317 4.49 0.33 8.81
N MET A 318 5.09 -0.33 7.85
CA MET A 318 5.52 -1.72 7.96
C MET A 318 6.93 -1.73 8.53
N ILE A 319 7.13 -2.48 9.62
CA ILE A 319 8.41 -2.60 10.32
C ILE A 319 8.94 -4.01 10.10
N GLN A 320 10.12 -4.13 9.50
CA GLN A 320 10.76 -5.42 9.28
C GLN A 320 11.76 -5.74 10.38
N THR A 321 11.91 -7.03 10.63
CA THR A 321 12.93 -7.63 11.50
C THR A 321 13.72 -8.65 10.70
N THR A 322 14.80 -9.16 11.25
CA THR A 322 15.56 -10.26 10.62
C THR A 322 14.71 -11.51 10.36
N ASP A 323 13.69 -11.73 11.19
CA ASP A 323 12.80 -12.91 11.06
C ASP A 323 11.75 -12.74 9.95
N THR A 324 11.50 -11.51 9.50
CA THR A 324 10.55 -11.21 8.41
C THR A 324 11.22 -11.10 7.04
N VAL A 325 12.55 -11.20 6.94
CA VAL A 325 13.28 -11.22 5.67
C VAL A 325 13.08 -12.55 4.97
N LEU A 326 12.36 -12.56 3.86
CA LEU A 326 12.02 -13.78 3.11
C LEU A 326 13.24 -14.36 2.37
N ASN A 327 13.89 -13.59 1.51
CA ASN A 327 15.13 -13.94 0.83
C ASN A 327 15.84 -12.69 0.28
N ASN A 328 16.90 -12.89 -0.51
CA ASN A 328 17.69 -11.77 -1.04
C ASN A 328 16.91 -10.86 -2.00
N LEU A 329 15.97 -11.38 -2.80
CA LEU A 329 15.26 -10.64 -3.84
C LEU A 329 13.80 -10.31 -3.49
N LEU A 330 13.21 -11.00 -2.51
CA LEU A 330 11.83 -10.78 -2.05
C LEU A 330 11.81 -9.70 -0.96
N SER A 331 12.13 -8.47 -1.32
CA SER A 331 12.14 -7.36 -0.38
C SER A 331 12.07 -6.00 -1.08
N TRP A 332 11.59 -5.02 -0.34
CA TRP A 332 11.56 -3.63 -0.78
C TRP A 332 12.95 -3.09 -1.16
N ALA A 333 13.95 -3.30 -0.27
CA ALA A 333 15.30 -2.80 -0.51
C ALA A 333 15.92 -3.41 -1.77
N ALA A 334 15.72 -4.71 -2.02
CA ALA A 334 16.23 -5.36 -3.22
C ALA A 334 15.65 -4.78 -4.51
N HIS A 335 14.45 -4.19 -4.48
CA HIS A 335 13.77 -3.64 -5.66
C HIS A 335 13.93 -2.14 -5.82
N MET A 336 14.03 -1.39 -4.72
CA MET A 336 13.96 0.07 -4.74
C MET A 336 15.26 0.76 -4.32
N SER A 337 16.17 0.06 -3.63
CA SER A 337 17.44 0.66 -3.21
C SER A 337 18.54 0.47 -4.25
N LEU A 338 19.10 1.58 -4.71
CA LEU A 338 20.30 1.59 -5.55
C LEU A 338 21.51 0.97 -4.84
N GLU A 339 21.50 0.86 -3.51
CA GLU A 339 22.58 0.34 -2.68
C GLU A 339 22.55 -1.18 -2.50
N ALA A 340 21.42 -1.84 -2.84
CA ALA A 340 21.28 -3.29 -2.77
C ALA A 340 22.01 -3.98 -3.93
N VAL A 341 23.35 -4.11 -3.84
CA VAL A 341 24.19 -4.62 -4.94
C VAL A 341 23.87 -6.06 -5.36
N TYR A 342 23.13 -6.79 -4.55
CA TYR A 342 22.62 -8.13 -4.83
C TYR A 342 21.24 -8.13 -5.53
N GLY A 343 20.56 -6.98 -5.61
CA GLY A 343 19.17 -6.85 -6.00
C GLY A 343 18.93 -6.10 -7.31
N TYR A 344 17.64 -6.02 -7.65
CA TYR A 344 17.17 -5.28 -8.83
C TYR A 344 17.35 -3.78 -8.70
N GLY A 345 17.32 -3.24 -7.50
CA GLY A 345 17.55 -1.82 -7.24
C GLY A 345 18.88 -1.34 -7.79
N TYR A 346 19.97 -2.12 -7.61
CA TYR A 346 21.27 -1.82 -8.20
C TYR A 346 21.34 -2.20 -9.68
N GLY A 347 20.77 -3.34 -10.07
CA GLY A 347 20.82 -3.82 -11.45
C GLY A 347 19.97 -2.99 -12.42
N ALA A 348 18.71 -2.76 -12.10
CA ALA A 348 17.77 -2.02 -12.93
C ALA A 348 17.83 -0.51 -12.71
N GLN A 349 18.25 -0.07 -11.54
CA GLN A 349 18.40 1.33 -11.16
C GLN A 349 17.09 2.11 -11.35
N PRO A 350 16.09 1.92 -10.46
CA PRO A 350 14.86 2.68 -10.53
C PRO A 350 15.14 4.18 -10.50
N GLY A 351 14.55 4.91 -11.43
CA GLY A 351 14.83 6.31 -11.60
C GLY A 351 13.60 7.14 -11.96
N ILE A 352 13.82 8.43 -11.99
CA ILE A 352 12.82 9.45 -12.31
C ILE A 352 12.89 9.85 -13.79
N SER A 353 11.76 10.25 -14.36
CA SER A 353 11.72 10.87 -15.68
C SER A 353 12.56 12.15 -15.71
N ILE A 354 13.36 12.30 -16.77
CA ILE A 354 14.15 13.53 -17.00
C ILE A 354 13.26 14.79 -16.97
N PHE A 355 12.05 14.71 -17.50
CA PHE A 355 11.12 15.83 -17.51
C PHE A 355 10.67 16.22 -16.10
N SER A 356 10.42 15.24 -15.25
CA SER A 356 10.10 15.49 -13.83
C SER A 356 11.33 16.03 -13.09
N TYR A 357 12.51 15.45 -13.30
CA TYR A 357 13.76 15.90 -12.68
C TYR A 357 14.12 17.35 -13.05
N GLU A 358 14.01 17.72 -14.32
CA GLU A 358 14.32 19.09 -14.78
C GLU A 358 13.32 20.12 -14.27
N ARG A 359 12.08 19.72 -14.03
CA ARG A 359 11.05 20.59 -13.44
C ARG A 359 11.27 20.86 -11.95
N ILE A 360 11.97 19.98 -11.21
CA ILE A 360 12.32 20.23 -9.81
C ILE A 360 13.31 21.40 -9.74
N SER A 361 13.00 22.41 -8.93
CA SER A 361 13.90 23.54 -8.67
C SER A 361 15.24 23.09 -8.11
N ASP A 362 16.33 23.77 -8.45
CA ASP A 362 17.67 23.49 -7.92
C ASP A 362 17.78 23.79 -6.42
N THR A 363 16.86 24.56 -5.86
CA THR A 363 16.77 24.87 -4.42
C THR A 363 15.86 23.91 -3.65
N ASP A 364 15.14 23.02 -4.36
CA ASP A 364 14.37 21.94 -3.75
C ASP A 364 15.30 20.77 -3.38
N PHE A 365 15.46 20.50 -2.11
CA PHE A 365 16.37 19.48 -1.65
C PHE A 365 16.01 18.06 -2.13
N ARG A 366 14.74 17.79 -2.48
CA ARG A 366 14.30 16.48 -2.99
C ARG A 366 15.00 16.11 -4.31
N LYS A 367 15.42 17.11 -5.10
CA LYS A 367 16.24 16.90 -6.29
C LYS A 367 17.55 16.15 -6.00
N LYS A 368 18.10 16.33 -4.78
CA LYS A 368 19.31 15.64 -4.32
C LYS A 368 19.13 14.14 -4.06
N SER A 369 17.92 13.61 -4.18
CA SER A 369 17.64 12.17 -4.09
C SER A 369 17.93 11.41 -5.39
N TYR A 370 18.41 12.10 -6.43
CA TYR A 370 18.64 11.53 -7.75
C TYR A 370 20.04 11.83 -8.26
N VAL A 371 20.56 10.90 -9.03
CA VAL A 371 21.86 11.06 -9.71
C VAL A 371 21.76 12.16 -10.77
N THR A 372 22.67 13.10 -10.74
CA THR A 372 22.73 14.21 -11.69
C THR A 372 22.98 13.75 -13.13
N ALA A 373 22.64 14.59 -14.12
CA ALA A 373 22.84 14.29 -15.54
C ALA A 373 24.30 13.97 -15.90
N ASP A 374 25.26 14.65 -15.26
CA ASP A 374 26.70 14.45 -15.42
C ASP A 374 27.28 13.29 -14.59
N ARG A 375 26.44 12.62 -13.79
CA ARG A 375 26.84 11.52 -12.93
C ARG A 375 27.96 11.90 -11.94
N SER A 376 27.84 13.04 -11.31
CA SER A 376 28.82 13.50 -10.33
C SER A 376 28.81 12.65 -9.06
N TYR A 377 29.83 11.82 -8.85
CA TYR A 377 30.01 11.07 -7.61
C TYR A 377 30.11 12.00 -6.40
N ALA A 378 30.85 13.09 -6.54
CA ALA A 378 31.03 14.06 -5.44
C ALA A 378 29.71 14.73 -5.03
N ALA A 379 28.75 14.88 -5.94
CA ALA A 379 27.42 15.40 -5.63
C ALA A 379 26.53 14.35 -4.94
N ALA A 380 26.65 13.08 -5.32
CA ALA A 380 25.84 11.98 -4.81
C ALA A 380 26.35 11.37 -3.48
N GLN A 381 27.69 11.32 -3.32
CA GLN A 381 28.37 10.65 -2.21
C GLN A 381 27.89 11.04 -0.79
N PRO A 382 27.49 12.29 -0.50
CA PRO A 382 26.96 12.63 0.82
C PRO A 382 25.64 11.94 1.17
N TYR A 383 24.90 11.44 0.18
CA TYR A 383 23.51 10.97 0.29
C TYR A 383 23.34 9.48 -0.03
N MET A 384 24.44 8.72 -0.18
CA MET A 384 24.38 7.29 -0.48
C MET A 384 25.60 6.55 0.11
N SER A 385 25.51 5.20 0.17
CA SER A 385 26.56 4.33 0.72
C SER A 385 27.46 3.69 -0.36
N LEU A 386 27.20 3.91 -1.66
CA LEU A 386 28.00 3.33 -2.74
C LEU A 386 29.41 3.95 -2.76
N THR A 387 30.41 3.10 -3.01
CA THR A 387 31.78 3.54 -3.29
C THR A 387 31.86 4.16 -4.70
N GLU A 388 32.92 4.91 -4.98
CA GLU A 388 33.15 5.48 -6.31
C GLU A 388 33.21 4.40 -7.40
N GLU A 389 33.77 3.22 -7.09
CA GLU A 389 33.85 2.09 -8.02
C GLU A 389 32.48 1.53 -8.36
N GLU A 390 31.63 1.29 -7.33
CA GLU A 390 30.24 0.83 -7.52
C GLU A 390 29.42 1.87 -8.30
N PHE A 391 29.66 3.16 -8.06
CA PHE A 391 28.94 4.24 -8.71
C PHE A 391 29.27 4.39 -10.21
N LYS A 392 30.41 3.87 -10.70
CA LYS A 392 30.78 3.97 -12.12
C LYS A 392 29.75 3.42 -13.09
N THR A 393 28.94 2.45 -12.66
CA THR A 393 27.89 1.83 -13.48
C THR A 393 26.52 2.47 -13.30
N VAL A 394 26.39 3.42 -12.38
CA VAL A 394 25.10 4.05 -12.07
C VAL A 394 24.73 5.04 -13.18
N ALA A 395 23.50 4.93 -13.65
CA ALA A 395 22.93 5.80 -14.68
C ALA A 395 22.51 7.17 -14.12
N PRO A 396 22.48 8.22 -14.94
CA PRO A 396 21.85 9.49 -14.55
C PRO A 396 20.37 9.29 -14.22
N TYR A 397 19.86 10.10 -13.31
CA TYR A 397 18.47 10.10 -12.84
C TYR A 397 18.04 8.87 -12.02
N ALA A 398 18.96 7.92 -11.73
CA ALA A 398 18.71 6.85 -10.77
C ALA A 398 18.45 7.45 -9.37
N SER A 399 17.51 6.85 -8.64
CA SER A 399 17.13 7.33 -7.31
C SER A 399 17.90 6.61 -6.21
N TYR A 400 18.34 7.35 -5.22
CA TYR A 400 18.82 6.83 -3.93
C TYR A 400 17.96 7.31 -2.76
N LYS A 401 16.68 7.60 -3.01
CA LYS A 401 15.71 7.92 -1.96
C LYS A 401 15.55 6.79 -0.94
N PHE A 402 15.54 5.54 -1.40
CA PHE A 402 15.40 4.37 -0.53
C PHE A 402 16.76 3.73 -0.28
N HIS A 403 17.07 3.51 0.99
CA HIS A 403 18.36 2.97 1.43
C HIS A 403 18.23 1.53 1.92
N THR A 404 19.34 0.79 1.93
CA THR A 404 19.46 -0.46 2.67
C THR A 404 19.63 -0.19 4.17
N ALA A 405 19.30 -1.16 5.01
CA ALA A 405 19.41 -1.00 6.46
C ALA A 405 20.87 -0.73 6.88
N GLY A 406 21.07 0.37 7.59
CA GLY A 406 22.37 0.78 8.10
C GLY A 406 23.46 1.02 7.06
N GLY A 407 23.10 1.09 5.77
CA GLY A 407 24.05 1.18 4.65
C GLY A 407 24.76 -0.14 4.30
N GLU A 408 24.23 -1.29 4.77
CA GLU A 408 24.72 -2.62 4.38
C GLU A 408 24.32 -2.91 2.93
N LYS A 409 25.26 -3.32 2.08
CA LYS A 409 25.05 -3.45 0.64
C LYS A 409 25.01 -4.87 0.11
N SER A 410 25.64 -5.81 0.82
CA SER A 410 25.93 -7.16 0.32
C SER A 410 25.22 -8.26 1.11
N ASN A 411 25.12 -8.10 2.41
CA ASN A 411 24.43 -9.05 3.27
C ASN A 411 22.94 -8.75 3.35
N PHE A 412 22.16 -9.41 2.50
CA PHE A 412 20.72 -9.18 2.40
C PHE A 412 19.95 -9.44 3.71
N THR A 413 20.44 -10.33 4.59
CA THR A 413 19.76 -10.59 5.88
C THR A 413 19.81 -9.39 6.83
N ILE A 414 20.69 -8.44 6.57
CA ILE A 414 20.77 -7.14 7.27
C ILE A 414 20.18 -6.05 6.37
N ALA A 415 20.66 -5.97 5.13
CA ALA A 415 20.31 -4.91 4.19
C ALA A 415 18.80 -4.79 3.92
N ASN A 416 18.07 -5.92 3.94
CA ASN A 416 16.62 -5.97 3.69
C ASN A 416 15.76 -5.65 4.93
N VAL A 417 16.36 -5.48 6.11
CA VAL A 417 15.64 -5.10 7.34
C VAL A 417 15.35 -3.60 7.31
N VAL A 418 14.42 -3.19 6.45
CA VAL A 418 14.04 -1.79 6.26
C VAL A 418 12.58 -1.57 6.60
N ASP A 419 12.29 -0.47 7.27
CA ASP A 419 10.92 -0.03 7.49
C ASP A 419 10.39 0.68 6.26
N ILE A 420 9.06 0.59 6.02
CA ILE A 420 8.41 1.11 4.82
C ILE A 420 7.21 1.95 5.23
N PRO A 421 7.10 3.22 4.81
CA PRO A 421 5.95 4.05 5.15
C PRO A 421 4.69 3.57 4.44
N MET A 422 3.59 3.44 5.17
CA MET A 422 2.24 3.23 4.64
C MET A 422 1.44 4.54 4.58
N MET A 423 1.75 5.46 5.49
CA MET A 423 1.13 6.77 5.55
C MET A 423 2.09 7.76 6.22
N ARG A 424 2.33 8.88 5.58
CA ARG A 424 3.14 9.98 6.11
C ARG A 424 2.31 11.24 6.30
N VAL A 425 2.68 12.07 7.26
CA VAL A 425 1.94 13.32 7.53
C VAL A 425 1.96 14.28 6.34
N GLU A 426 3.00 14.25 5.53
CA GLU A 426 3.11 15.05 4.30
C GLU A 426 1.98 14.73 3.30
N GLU A 427 1.52 13.48 3.27
CA GLU A 427 0.38 13.12 2.44
C GLU A 427 -0.89 13.87 2.88
N MET A 428 -1.09 13.99 4.18
CA MET A 428 -2.24 14.71 4.71
C MET A 428 -2.21 16.20 4.37
N TYR A 429 -1.03 16.85 4.43
CA TYR A 429 -0.87 18.24 3.99
C TYR A 429 -1.20 18.41 2.49
N LEU A 430 -0.76 17.47 1.66
CA LEU A 430 -0.99 17.55 0.21
C LEU A 430 -2.41 17.12 -0.19
N ILE A 431 -3.06 16.20 0.55
CA ILE A 431 -4.50 15.91 0.39
C ILE A 431 -5.33 17.15 0.75
N GLU A 432 -5.02 17.81 1.87
CA GLU A 432 -5.73 19.04 2.26
C GLU A 432 -5.61 20.13 1.20
N ALA A 433 -4.40 20.37 0.68
CA ALA A 433 -4.16 21.36 -0.36
C ALA A 433 -4.91 21.02 -1.66
N GLU A 434 -4.83 19.77 -2.13
CA GLU A 434 -5.50 19.31 -3.34
C GLU A 434 -7.01 19.36 -3.21
N ALA A 435 -7.56 18.78 -2.16
CA ALA A 435 -9.00 18.78 -1.93
C ALA A 435 -9.56 20.21 -1.86
N THR A 436 -8.84 21.10 -1.17
CA THR A 436 -9.22 22.53 -1.07
C THR A 436 -9.17 23.23 -2.43
N ALA A 437 -8.24 22.86 -3.33
CA ALA A 437 -8.14 23.46 -4.65
C ALA A 437 -9.41 23.29 -5.51
N HIS A 438 -10.20 22.26 -5.24
CA HIS A 438 -11.46 22.01 -5.94
C HIS A 438 -12.61 22.93 -5.54
N TYR A 439 -12.48 23.75 -4.47
CA TYR A 439 -13.56 24.65 -4.03
C TYR A 439 -13.07 26.01 -3.50
N ASP A 440 -11.81 26.14 -3.12
CA ASP A 440 -11.20 27.40 -2.64
C ASP A 440 -9.73 27.46 -3.06
N GLU A 441 -9.49 27.91 -4.30
CA GLU A 441 -8.15 27.99 -4.88
C GLU A 441 -7.22 28.92 -4.10
N ALA A 442 -7.73 30.02 -3.52
CA ALA A 442 -6.90 30.98 -2.79
C ALA A 442 -6.32 30.36 -1.51
N THR A 443 -7.14 29.63 -0.77
CA THR A 443 -6.70 28.88 0.42
C THR A 443 -5.74 27.76 0.01
N ALA A 444 -6.03 27.01 -1.05
CA ALA A 444 -5.17 25.92 -1.53
C ALA A 444 -3.78 26.42 -1.94
N ARG A 445 -3.67 27.58 -2.60
CA ARG A 445 -2.38 28.23 -2.92
C ARG A 445 -1.56 28.51 -1.65
N THR A 446 -2.22 28.95 -0.59
CA THR A 446 -1.57 29.20 0.71
C THR A 446 -1.09 27.91 1.34
N LEU A 447 -1.93 26.86 1.34
CA LEU A 447 -1.59 25.53 1.89
C LEU A 447 -0.39 24.92 1.14
N LEU A 448 -0.43 24.91 -0.19
CA LEU A 448 0.67 24.41 -1.01
C LEU A 448 1.97 25.17 -0.75
N THR A 449 1.93 26.51 -0.77
CA THR A 449 3.12 27.32 -0.56
C THR A 449 3.71 27.11 0.83
N SER A 450 2.85 26.96 1.85
CA SER A 450 3.29 26.70 3.22
C SER A 450 3.96 25.33 3.36
N PHE A 451 3.41 24.30 2.72
CA PHE A 451 4.04 22.98 2.68
C PHE A 451 5.38 23.01 1.92
N MET A 452 5.38 23.61 0.74
CA MET A 452 6.56 23.66 -0.13
C MET A 452 7.72 24.46 0.48
N ALA A 453 7.47 25.39 1.39
CA ALA A 453 8.55 26.07 2.14
C ALA A 453 9.43 25.10 2.96
N HIS A 454 8.93 23.90 3.29
CA HIS A 454 9.72 22.83 3.91
C HIS A 454 10.58 22.04 2.89
N ARG A 455 10.38 22.22 1.60
CA ARG A 455 11.09 21.49 0.53
C ARG A 455 12.04 22.40 -0.26
N ASP A 456 11.55 23.55 -0.61
CA ASP A 456 12.24 24.60 -1.37
C ASP A 456 11.97 25.98 -0.74
N PRO A 457 12.97 26.61 -0.10
CA PRO A 457 12.80 27.91 0.54
C PRO A 457 12.47 29.02 -0.48
N ASN A 458 12.73 28.79 -1.76
CA ASN A 458 12.48 29.74 -2.83
C ASN A 458 11.21 29.39 -3.64
N TYR A 459 10.45 28.38 -3.21
CA TYR A 459 9.28 27.94 -3.95
C TYR A 459 8.29 29.08 -4.23
N ARG A 460 7.87 29.14 -5.46
CA ARG A 460 6.75 29.95 -5.92
C ARG A 460 5.93 29.09 -6.89
N ILE A 461 4.62 29.14 -6.77
CA ILE A 461 3.76 28.49 -7.75
C ILE A 461 4.10 29.08 -9.13
N PRO A 462 4.46 28.24 -10.13
CA PRO A 462 4.86 28.74 -11.45
C PRO A 462 3.82 29.69 -12.05
N ALA A 463 4.24 30.81 -12.62
CA ALA A 463 3.33 31.81 -13.20
C ALA A 463 2.51 31.26 -14.38
N ALA A 464 2.99 30.20 -15.03
CA ALA A 464 2.30 29.51 -16.12
C ALA A 464 1.27 28.48 -15.62
N THR A 465 1.12 28.28 -14.30
CA THR A 465 0.15 27.33 -13.73
C THR A 465 -1.26 27.81 -14.02
N THR A 466 -1.95 27.09 -14.89
CA THR A 466 -3.37 27.32 -15.24
C THR A 466 -4.31 26.45 -14.40
N ASP A 467 -3.80 25.33 -13.87
CA ASP A 467 -4.51 24.42 -13.00
C ASP A 467 -3.66 24.15 -11.74
N LEU A 468 -4.18 24.56 -10.59
CA LEU A 468 -3.50 24.37 -9.31
C LEU A 468 -3.46 22.92 -8.89
N VAL A 469 -4.46 22.11 -9.25
CA VAL A 469 -4.49 20.67 -8.95
C VAL A 469 -3.33 19.97 -9.65
N GLU A 470 -3.07 20.29 -10.93
CA GLU A 470 -1.91 19.74 -11.67
C GLU A 470 -0.57 20.08 -11.00
N GLU A 471 -0.43 21.30 -10.48
CA GLU A 471 0.79 21.66 -9.74
C GLU A 471 0.91 20.88 -8.42
N ILE A 472 -0.19 20.76 -7.67
CA ILE A 472 -0.19 19.96 -6.42
C ILE A 472 0.14 18.51 -6.72
N ILE A 473 -0.43 17.92 -7.77
CA ILE A 473 -0.12 16.54 -8.18
C ILE A 473 1.34 16.40 -8.59
N PHE A 474 1.90 17.38 -9.31
CA PHE A 474 3.34 17.35 -9.59
C PHE A 474 4.17 17.31 -8.29
N GLN A 475 3.82 18.12 -7.29
CA GLN A 475 4.52 18.11 -6.00
C GLN A 475 4.31 16.78 -5.26
N LYS A 476 3.13 16.15 -5.34
CA LYS A 476 2.88 14.79 -4.81
C LYS A 476 3.73 13.74 -5.53
N ARG A 477 3.86 13.80 -6.85
CA ARG A 477 4.68 12.86 -7.64
C ARG A 477 6.14 12.88 -7.21
N ILE A 478 6.70 14.06 -6.90
CA ILE A 478 8.07 14.18 -6.39
C ILE A 478 8.17 13.72 -4.94
N GLU A 479 7.19 14.10 -4.11
CA GLU A 479 7.16 13.76 -2.68
C GLU A 479 7.04 12.27 -2.43
N PHE A 480 6.12 11.62 -3.14
CA PHE A 480 5.77 10.20 -2.95
C PHE A 480 6.31 9.30 -4.04
N TRP A 481 7.32 9.74 -4.78
CA TRP A 481 7.98 8.91 -5.78
C TRP A 481 8.41 7.57 -5.16
N GLY A 482 7.96 6.46 -5.72
CA GLY A 482 8.24 5.12 -5.24
C GLY A 482 7.39 4.62 -4.06
N GLU A 483 6.41 5.39 -3.55
CA GLU A 483 5.60 5.01 -2.38
C GLU A 483 4.21 4.44 -2.72
N GLY A 484 3.91 4.20 -4.01
CA GLY A 484 2.67 3.54 -4.46
C GLY A 484 1.40 4.38 -4.37
N ILE A 485 1.51 5.68 -4.12
CA ILE A 485 0.36 6.58 -3.89
C ILE A 485 -0.15 7.19 -5.20
N ILE A 486 0.75 7.54 -6.11
CA ILE A 486 0.47 8.36 -7.29
C ILE A 486 -0.45 7.69 -8.30
N TYR A 487 -0.42 6.37 -8.37
CA TYR A 487 -1.34 5.60 -9.20
C TYR A 487 -2.81 6.00 -9.01
N TYR A 488 -3.24 6.17 -7.75
CA TYR A 488 -4.63 6.50 -7.43
C TYR A 488 -5.01 7.92 -7.87
N ASP A 489 -4.10 8.87 -7.73
CA ASP A 489 -4.34 10.25 -8.17
C ASP A 489 -4.40 10.35 -9.70
N MET A 490 -3.44 9.73 -10.41
CA MET A 490 -3.43 9.73 -11.86
C MET A 490 -4.67 9.04 -12.45
N LYS A 491 -5.09 7.91 -11.84
CA LYS A 491 -6.32 7.22 -12.23
C LYS A 491 -7.56 8.08 -11.97
N ARG A 492 -7.70 8.69 -10.79
CA ARG A 492 -8.85 9.52 -10.43
C ARG A 492 -8.98 10.76 -11.31
N LEU A 493 -7.88 11.46 -11.56
CA LEU A 493 -7.84 12.73 -12.29
C LEU A 493 -7.72 12.57 -13.81
N ASN A 494 -7.81 11.33 -14.33
CA ASN A 494 -7.67 11.05 -15.77
C ASN A 494 -6.37 11.61 -16.38
N MET A 495 -5.26 11.50 -15.65
CA MET A 495 -3.98 12.05 -16.09
C MET A 495 -3.30 11.17 -17.15
N SER A 496 -2.43 11.77 -17.95
CA SER A 496 -1.66 11.08 -18.99
C SER A 496 -0.26 10.67 -18.51
N MET A 497 0.26 9.58 -19.09
CA MET A 497 1.69 9.26 -19.04
C MET A 497 2.42 9.98 -20.19
N HIS A 498 3.64 10.45 -19.94
CA HIS A 498 4.45 11.21 -20.90
C HIS A 498 5.88 10.67 -21.06
N ASN A 499 6.05 9.32 -21.03
CA ASN A 499 7.37 8.72 -21.11
C ASN A 499 7.87 8.49 -22.56
N ALA A 500 7.05 8.83 -23.57
CA ALA A 500 7.44 8.73 -24.99
C ALA A 500 7.88 10.06 -25.61
N ASP A 501 7.91 11.14 -24.84
CA ASP A 501 8.26 12.44 -25.35
C ASP A 501 9.75 12.50 -25.79
N THR A 502 10.03 13.33 -26.79
CA THR A 502 11.39 13.45 -27.36
C THR A 502 12.40 13.85 -26.28
N GLY A 503 13.46 13.11 -26.13
CA GLY A 503 14.49 13.33 -25.10
C GLY A 503 14.29 12.53 -23.82
N THR A 504 13.31 11.63 -23.78
CA THR A 504 13.09 10.76 -22.62
C THR A 504 14.33 9.94 -22.26
N ASN A 505 14.51 9.69 -20.95
CA ASN A 505 15.48 8.74 -20.42
C ASN A 505 14.86 7.35 -20.14
N ALA A 506 13.57 7.15 -20.45
CA ALA A 506 12.92 5.87 -20.31
C ALA A 506 13.53 4.83 -21.27
N PRO A 507 13.74 3.58 -20.84
CA PRO A 507 14.22 2.51 -21.72
C PRO A 507 13.11 2.13 -22.72
N SER A 508 13.51 1.45 -23.82
CA SER A 508 12.60 1.14 -24.93
C SER A 508 11.28 0.47 -24.53
N GLY A 509 11.28 -0.33 -23.46
CA GLY A 509 10.07 -0.98 -22.94
C GLY A 509 9.17 -0.08 -22.09
N ALA A 510 9.67 1.05 -21.60
CA ALA A 510 8.94 2.03 -20.80
C ALA A 510 8.58 3.29 -21.61
N ILE A 511 8.82 3.32 -22.92
CA ILE A 511 8.46 4.42 -23.82
C ILE A 511 6.98 4.34 -24.12
N ILE A 512 6.17 4.94 -23.24
CA ILE A 512 4.70 4.92 -23.33
C ILE A 512 4.18 6.33 -23.05
N SER A 513 3.24 6.78 -23.89
CA SER A 513 2.41 7.95 -23.62
C SER A 513 0.95 7.59 -23.78
N THR A 514 0.09 8.21 -22.99
CA THR A 514 -1.37 8.00 -23.02
C THR A 514 -2.09 9.32 -23.22
N ASP A 515 -3.29 9.27 -23.75
CA ASP A 515 -4.23 10.40 -23.78
C ASP A 515 -5.26 10.19 -22.66
N GLY A 516 -4.92 10.69 -21.48
CA GLY A 516 -5.64 10.42 -20.24
C GLY A 516 -5.30 9.07 -19.62
N ARG A 517 -6.25 8.54 -18.85
CA ARG A 517 -6.15 7.29 -18.09
C ARG A 517 -5.85 6.11 -19.01
N ALA A 518 -4.84 5.33 -18.60
CA ALA A 518 -4.48 4.12 -19.33
C ALA A 518 -5.48 2.97 -19.07
N PRO A 519 -5.79 2.13 -20.09
CA PRO A 519 -6.66 0.97 -19.92
C PRO A 519 -6.23 0.02 -18.81
N TRP A 520 -4.93 -0.24 -18.66
CA TRP A 520 -4.37 -1.16 -17.64
C TRP A 520 -4.39 -0.61 -16.21
N TRP A 521 -4.83 0.64 -15.99
CA TRP A 521 -5.11 1.14 -14.64
C TRP A 521 -6.47 0.65 -14.11
N ASN A 522 -7.29 0.04 -14.94
CA ASN A 522 -8.50 -0.68 -14.54
C ASN A 522 -8.14 -2.16 -14.37
N CYS A 523 -7.72 -2.55 -13.18
CA CYS A 523 -7.31 -3.93 -12.90
C CYS A 523 -8.44 -4.92 -13.18
N VAL A 524 -8.10 -6.10 -13.69
CA VAL A 524 -9.03 -7.20 -13.93
C VAL A 524 -8.94 -8.25 -12.82
N ILE A 525 -10.04 -8.95 -12.57
CA ILE A 525 -10.09 -10.06 -11.64
C ILE A 525 -9.42 -11.28 -12.31
N PRO A 526 -8.52 -12.01 -11.63
CA PRO A 526 -7.84 -13.15 -12.22
C PRO A 526 -8.79 -14.27 -12.60
N LEU A 527 -8.44 -14.99 -13.65
CA LEU A 527 -9.26 -16.07 -14.18
C LEU A 527 -9.57 -17.15 -13.14
N GLY A 528 -8.60 -17.50 -12.28
CA GLY A 528 -8.78 -18.46 -11.20
C GLY A 528 -9.90 -18.08 -10.23
N ALA A 529 -9.98 -16.79 -9.88
CA ALA A 529 -11.06 -16.29 -9.02
C ALA A 529 -12.43 -16.31 -9.73
N VAL A 530 -12.47 -15.96 -11.03
CA VAL A 530 -13.71 -16.05 -11.84
C VAL A 530 -14.21 -17.49 -11.94
N GLN A 531 -13.31 -18.47 -12.05
CA GLN A 531 -13.68 -19.90 -12.12
C GLN A 531 -14.21 -20.44 -10.79
N GLN A 532 -13.74 -19.90 -9.66
CA GLN A 532 -14.16 -20.32 -8.32
C GLN A 532 -15.41 -19.60 -7.83
N ASN A 533 -15.77 -18.47 -8.43
CA ASN A 533 -16.93 -17.67 -8.04
C ASN A 533 -17.82 -17.42 -9.27
N ILE A 534 -18.89 -18.21 -9.38
CA ILE A 534 -19.77 -18.20 -10.55
C ILE A 534 -20.44 -16.85 -10.82
N ALA A 535 -20.66 -16.05 -9.78
CA ALA A 535 -21.25 -14.71 -9.88
C ALA A 535 -20.34 -13.71 -10.62
N LEU A 536 -19.05 -14.02 -10.80
CA LEU A 536 -18.11 -13.19 -11.55
C LEU A 536 -18.14 -13.46 -13.07
N THR A 537 -18.87 -14.47 -13.51
CA THR A 537 -18.96 -14.83 -14.93
C THR A 537 -19.52 -13.66 -15.74
N ASN A 538 -18.79 -13.20 -16.76
CA ASN A 538 -19.11 -12.03 -17.60
C ASN A 538 -19.20 -10.69 -16.86
N MET A 539 -18.66 -10.61 -15.64
CA MET A 539 -18.68 -9.40 -14.82
C MET A 539 -17.27 -8.80 -14.62
N ASN A 540 -16.27 -9.27 -15.35
CA ASN A 540 -14.90 -8.75 -15.24
C ASN A 540 -14.71 -7.45 -16.00
N ASN A 541 -13.71 -6.66 -15.61
CA ASN A 541 -13.26 -5.56 -16.45
C ASN A 541 -12.70 -6.11 -17.78
N PRO A 542 -12.80 -5.36 -18.87
CA PRO A 542 -12.21 -5.80 -20.14
C PRO A 542 -10.69 -5.90 -20.01
N ASP A 543 -10.14 -6.99 -20.54
CA ASP A 543 -8.71 -7.26 -20.54
C ASP A 543 -7.95 -6.16 -21.32
N PRO A 544 -7.02 -5.42 -20.70
CA PRO A 544 -6.27 -4.38 -21.36
C PRO A 544 -5.08 -4.89 -22.19
N THR A 545 -4.83 -6.19 -22.22
CA THR A 545 -3.72 -6.79 -23.00
C THR A 545 -3.80 -6.37 -24.46
N GLY A 546 -2.70 -5.92 -25.02
CA GLY A 546 -2.62 -5.42 -26.40
C GLY A 546 -3.12 -3.98 -26.60
N THR A 547 -3.62 -3.29 -25.54
CA THR A 547 -3.98 -1.87 -25.62
C THR A 547 -2.76 -0.95 -25.46
N VAL A 548 -1.63 -1.51 -25.04
CA VAL A 548 -0.39 -0.77 -24.83
C VAL A 548 0.45 -0.81 -26.09
N ARG A 549 0.77 0.34 -26.65
CA ARG A 549 1.78 0.46 -27.71
C ARG A 549 3.02 1.13 -27.15
N SER A 550 4.17 0.46 -27.28
CA SER A 550 5.43 1.18 -27.26
C SER A 550 5.46 2.09 -28.49
N VAL A 551 5.45 3.38 -28.32
CA VAL A 551 5.75 4.31 -29.40
C VAL A 551 7.23 4.12 -29.73
N ARG A 552 7.52 3.57 -30.92
CA ARG A 552 8.90 3.42 -31.43
C ARG A 552 9.35 4.70 -32.09
#